data_4318e1431d663cd37bb6e21fc46c750b
#
_entry.id   4318e1431d663cd37bb6e21fc46c750b
#
_cell.length_a   1.000
_cell.length_b   1.000
_cell.length_c   1.000
_cell.angle_alpha   90.00
_cell.angle_beta   90.00
_cell.angle_gamma   90.00
#
_symmetry.space_group_name_H-M   'P 1'
#
loop_
_entity.id
_entity.type
_entity.pdbx_description
1 polymer ?
#
loop_
_entity_poly.entity_id
_entity_poly.type
_entity_poly.pdbx_seq_one_letter_code
_entity_poly.pdbx_strand_id
1 'polypeptide(L)'
;MTTNTPLPSDVADLADEAMDEASPACVLVFNASDPSGAGGLTADIRTIASVGGHPIAVVTGAYARDTAEIFAHFGFDDEAVTEQARAVLEDLPVQAIKVGFVGSPENISAIAEITTDYDEVPVIAYMPNLSWWQDDLIDQYLDAFRELLLPQTSVLVGNHSTLWRWLLPDWKSDRSPTAR
;
A
#
# COMPACT_ATOMS: atom_id res chain seq x y z
N MET A 1 53.97 -18.73 26.87
CA MET A 1 52.76 -19.33 27.43
C MET A 1 51.68 -18.26 27.49
N THR A 2 50.82 -18.17 26.50
CA THR A 2 49.69 -17.23 26.46
C THR A 2 48.48 -17.95 27.08
N THR A 3 48.07 -17.46 28.24
CA THR A 3 46.85 -17.94 28.92
C THR A 3 45.63 -17.42 28.20
N ASN A 4 44.94 -18.32 27.52
CA ASN A 4 43.64 -18.04 26.92
C ASN A 4 42.60 -18.02 28.05
N THR A 5 42.20 -16.84 28.53
CA THR A 5 41.11 -16.71 29.51
C THR A 5 39.77 -16.82 28.72
N PRO A 6 38.89 -17.76 29.05
CA PRO A 6 37.57 -17.83 28.40
C PRO A 6 36.78 -16.55 28.76
N LEU A 7 36.04 -16.05 27.78
CA LEU A 7 35.07 -14.95 27.97
C LEU A 7 33.95 -15.39 28.92
N PRO A 8 33.45 -14.49 29.79
CA PRO A 8 32.33 -14.79 30.67
C PRO A 8 31.09 -15.22 29.86
N SER A 9 30.33 -16.19 30.37
CA SER A 9 29.09 -16.70 29.76
C SER A 9 28.05 -15.63 29.48
N ASP A 10 28.04 -14.57 30.28
CA ASP A 10 27.12 -13.44 30.21
C ASP A 10 27.24 -12.63 28.88
N VAL A 11 28.41 -12.69 28.23
CA VAL A 11 28.61 -12.02 26.94
C VAL A 11 28.01 -12.82 25.77
N ALA A 12 27.98 -14.15 25.91
CA ALA A 12 27.32 -15.01 24.95
C ALA A 12 25.78 -14.92 25.06
N ASP A 13 25.24 -14.84 26.26
CA ASP A 13 23.81 -14.65 26.52
C ASP A 13 23.32 -13.28 26.02
N LEU A 14 24.11 -12.22 26.21
CA LEU A 14 23.81 -10.86 25.67
C LEU A 14 23.86 -10.80 24.14
N ALA A 15 24.67 -11.64 23.49
CA ALA A 15 24.71 -11.74 22.03
C ALA A 15 23.50 -12.52 21.46
N ASP A 16 22.99 -13.50 22.22
CA ASP A 16 21.81 -14.27 21.82
C ASP A 16 20.51 -13.46 22.07
N GLU A 17 20.44 -12.65 23.12
CA GLU A 17 19.33 -11.72 23.36
C GLU A 17 19.28 -10.57 22.33
N ALA A 18 20.43 -10.14 21.79
CA ALA A 18 20.51 -9.11 20.74
C ALA A 18 20.12 -9.65 19.33
N MET A 19 20.01 -10.97 19.16
CA MET A 19 19.60 -11.61 17.89
C MET A 19 18.09 -11.89 17.77
N ASP A 20 17.30 -11.58 18.80
CA ASP A 20 15.84 -11.67 18.77
C ASP A 20 15.15 -10.32 18.51
N GLU A 21 15.81 -9.38 17.81
CA GLU A 21 15.12 -8.28 17.18
C GLU A 21 14.36 -8.86 15.98
N ALA A 22 13.06 -9.05 16.17
CA ALA A 22 12.16 -9.48 15.10
C ALA A 22 12.42 -8.65 13.84
N SER A 23 12.69 -9.30 12.73
CA SER A 23 12.91 -8.62 11.44
C SER A 23 11.76 -7.65 11.17
N PRO A 24 12.04 -6.44 10.67
CA PRO A 24 11.01 -5.45 10.36
C PRO A 24 9.90 -6.06 9.50
N ALA A 25 8.63 -5.77 9.85
CA ALA A 25 7.50 -6.22 9.06
C ALA A 25 7.57 -5.65 7.63
N CYS A 26 7.58 -6.52 6.63
CA CYS A 26 7.61 -6.15 5.22
C CYS A 26 6.20 -5.76 4.75
N VAL A 27 6.05 -4.56 4.22
CA VAL A 27 4.77 -4.05 3.69
C VAL A 27 4.94 -3.70 2.22
N LEU A 28 4.27 -4.46 1.35
CA LEU A 28 4.22 -4.16 -0.08
C LEU A 28 3.25 -3.01 -0.34
N VAL A 29 3.69 -2.01 -1.07
CA VAL A 29 2.91 -0.80 -1.37
C VAL A 29 2.78 -0.61 -2.87
N PHE A 30 1.56 -0.63 -3.39
CA PHE A 30 1.23 -0.19 -4.73
C PHE A 30 0.74 1.25 -4.69
N ASN A 31 1.46 2.18 -5.28
CA ASN A 31 1.03 3.58 -5.35
C ASN A 31 1.82 4.36 -6.42
N ALA A 32 1.28 5.51 -6.83
CA ALA A 32 1.98 6.45 -7.68
C ALA A 32 3.03 7.25 -6.89
N SER A 33 4.14 7.56 -7.54
CA SER A 33 5.18 8.45 -7.00
C SER A 33 4.67 9.88 -6.91
N ASP A 34 4.79 10.50 -5.74
CA ASP A 34 4.41 11.90 -5.48
C ASP A 34 5.66 12.73 -5.19
N PRO A 35 6.08 13.61 -6.13
CA PRO A 35 7.27 14.43 -5.95
C PRO A 35 7.11 15.49 -4.84
N SER A 36 5.89 15.85 -4.47
CA SER A 36 5.65 16.80 -3.37
C SER A 36 5.87 16.17 -1.98
N GLY A 37 5.83 14.84 -1.90
CA GLY A 37 5.94 14.10 -0.64
C GLY A 37 4.70 14.22 0.27
N ALA A 38 3.61 14.85 -0.21
CA ALA A 38 2.39 15.03 0.57
C ALA A 38 1.50 13.78 0.59
N GLY A 39 1.69 12.89 -0.37
CA GLY A 39 0.92 11.65 -0.51
C GLY A 39 1.70 10.59 -1.28
N GLY A 40 0.97 9.68 -1.92
CA GLY A 40 1.51 8.66 -2.80
C GLY A 40 2.54 7.76 -2.13
N LEU A 41 3.37 7.15 -2.96
CA LEU A 41 4.40 6.20 -2.51
C LEU A 41 5.41 6.83 -1.53
N THR A 42 5.76 8.10 -1.73
CA THR A 42 6.71 8.81 -0.84
C THR A 42 6.20 8.90 0.60
N ALA A 43 4.92 9.22 0.78
CA ALA A 43 4.32 9.30 2.12
C ALA A 43 4.20 7.91 2.76
N ASP A 44 3.85 6.90 1.97
CA ASP A 44 3.73 5.52 2.45
C ASP A 44 5.07 4.97 2.94
N ILE A 45 6.12 5.11 2.14
CA ILE A 45 7.48 4.69 2.51
C ILE A 45 7.92 5.34 3.83
N ARG A 46 7.75 6.66 3.94
CA ARG A 46 8.14 7.39 5.15
C ARG A 46 7.34 6.95 6.37
N THR A 47 6.04 6.74 6.21
CA THR A 47 5.17 6.33 7.32
C THR A 47 5.51 4.93 7.81
N ILE A 48 5.63 3.95 6.91
CA ILE A 48 5.97 2.57 7.26
C ILE A 48 7.34 2.51 7.92
N ALA A 49 8.35 3.19 7.37
CA ALA A 49 9.68 3.24 7.95
C ALA A 49 9.69 3.92 9.32
N SER A 50 8.86 4.95 9.54
CA SER A 50 8.79 5.68 10.82
C SER A 50 8.25 4.83 11.98
N VAL A 51 7.50 3.79 11.69
CA VAL A 51 6.97 2.84 12.69
C VAL A 51 7.78 1.53 12.76
N GLY A 52 8.96 1.51 12.14
CA GLY A 52 9.87 0.35 12.19
C GLY A 52 9.56 -0.74 11.15
N GLY A 53 8.64 -0.52 10.21
CA GLY A 53 8.38 -1.44 9.12
C GLY A 53 9.37 -1.28 7.96
N HIS A 54 9.44 -2.30 7.09
CA HIS A 54 10.20 -2.28 5.85
C HIS A 54 9.25 -2.08 4.66
N PRO A 55 9.21 -0.86 4.06
CA PRO A 55 8.35 -0.61 2.90
C PRO A 55 8.98 -1.20 1.63
N ILE A 56 8.20 -1.98 0.90
CA ILE A 56 8.53 -2.51 -0.42
C ILE A 56 7.66 -1.76 -1.42
N ALA A 57 8.28 -1.04 -2.37
CA ALA A 57 7.61 -0.06 -3.19
C ALA A 57 7.42 -0.55 -4.63
N VAL A 58 6.18 -0.77 -5.04
CA VAL A 58 5.77 -0.97 -6.43
C VAL A 58 5.21 0.33 -6.97
N VAL A 59 5.86 0.87 -7.98
CA VAL A 59 5.47 2.15 -8.60
C VAL A 59 4.41 1.89 -9.66
N THR A 60 3.24 2.48 -9.48
CA THR A 60 2.13 2.38 -10.46
C THR A 60 2.07 3.55 -11.43
N GLY A 61 2.91 4.55 -11.22
CA GLY A 61 2.99 5.74 -12.04
C GLY A 61 3.61 6.90 -11.28
N ALA A 62 3.48 8.10 -11.82
CA ALA A 62 3.97 9.33 -11.19
C ALA A 62 2.98 10.49 -11.37
N TYR A 63 2.86 11.32 -10.34
CA TYR A 63 2.11 12.57 -10.43
C TYR A 63 2.98 13.72 -10.94
N ALA A 64 2.40 14.55 -11.79
CA ALA A 64 2.84 15.93 -11.95
C ALA A 64 1.94 16.80 -11.07
N ARG A 65 2.48 17.28 -9.96
CA ARG A 65 1.73 18.05 -8.97
C ARG A 65 2.63 18.96 -8.16
N ASP A 66 2.00 19.97 -7.55
CA ASP A 66 2.59 20.72 -6.44
C ASP A 66 1.96 20.29 -5.09
N THR A 67 2.08 21.12 -4.06
CA THR A 67 1.53 20.81 -2.72
C THR A 67 0.01 21.02 -2.63
N ALA A 68 -0.62 21.67 -3.60
CA ALA A 68 -2.03 22.02 -3.61
C ALA A 68 -2.84 21.19 -4.62
N GLU A 69 -2.30 21.01 -5.85
CA GLU A 69 -3.06 20.46 -6.98
C GLU A 69 -2.30 19.38 -7.72
N ILE A 70 -3.06 18.44 -8.30
CA ILE A 70 -2.55 17.41 -9.23
C ILE A 70 -2.87 17.88 -10.64
N PHE A 71 -1.84 18.07 -11.47
CA PHE A 71 -1.97 18.55 -12.86
C PHE A 71 -2.08 17.38 -13.85
N ALA A 72 -1.38 16.28 -13.59
CA ALA A 72 -1.41 15.09 -14.43
C ALA A 72 -0.96 13.85 -13.64
N HIS A 73 -1.29 12.69 -14.18
CA HIS A 73 -0.78 11.40 -13.76
C HIS A 73 -0.25 10.66 -14.99
N PHE A 74 0.93 10.07 -14.85
CA PHE A 74 1.58 9.23 -15.85
C PHE A 74 1.62 7.80 -15.29
N GLY A 75 0.70 6.95 -15.78
CA GLY A 75 0.59 5.56 -15.32
C GLY A 75 1.63 4.65 -15.96
N PHE A 76 2.06 3.62 -15.22
CA PHE A 76 2.70 2.44 -15.79
C PHE A 76 1.62 1.46 -16.21
N ASP A 77 1.93 0.62 -17.20
CA ASP A 77 1.08 -0.48 -17.62
C ASP A 77 1.04 -1.60 -16.56
N ASP A 78 0.05 -2.45 -16.67
CA ASP A 78 -0.19 -3.56 -15.76
C ASP A 78 0.95 -4.60 -15.79
N GLU A 79 1.60 -4.81 -16.93
CA GLU A 79 2.76 -5.70 -17.06
C GLU A 79 3.92 -5.19 -16.20
N ALA A 80 4.27 -3.90 -16.30
CA ALA A 80 5.35 -3.30 -15.52
C ALA A 80 5.04 -3.30 -14.01
N VAL A 81 3.79 -3.10 -13.61
CA VAL A 81 3.36 -3.16 -12.21
C VAL A 81 3.45 -4.60 -11.68
N THR A 82 3.00 -5.57 -12.46
CA THR A 82 3.02 -7.00 -12.11
C THR A 82 4.45 -7.52 -11.95
N GLU A 83 5.34 -7.19 -12.88
CA GLU A 83 6.74 -7.62 -12.84
C GLU A 83 7.47 -7.10 -11.60
N GLN A 84 7.27 -5.82 -11.24
CA GLN A 84 7.83 -5.25 -10.03
C GLN A 84 7.34 -6.01 -8.77
N ALA A 85 6.04 -6.27 -8.69
CA ALA A 85 5.44 -6.92 -7.54
C ALA A 85 5.91 -8.38 -7.38
N ARG A 86 5.88 -9.16 -8.47
CA ARG A 86 6.30 -10.57 -8.44
C ARG A 86 7.76 -10.73 -8.07
N ALA A 87 8.64 -9.88 -8.61
CA ALA A 87 10.07 -9.91 -8.30
C ALA A 87 10.36 -9.78 -6.78
N VAL A 88 9.59 -8.96 -6.06
CA VAL A 88 9.81 -8.75 -4.62
C VAL A 88 9.02 -9.74 -3.77
N LEU A 89 7.87 -10.21 -4.22
CA LEU A 89 7.05 -11.21 -3.52
C LEU A 89 7.72 -12.60 -3.50
N GLU A 90 8.53 -12.92 -4.51
CA GLU A 90 9.31 -14.15 -4.58
C GLU A 90 10.53 -14.14 -3.64
N ASP A 91 11.01 -12.96 -3.25
CA ASP A 91 12.25 -12.78 -2.48
C ASP A 91 11.99 -12.42 -1.00
N LEU A 92 10.91 -11.69 -0.70
CA LEU A 92 10.68 -11.11 0.62
C LEU A 92 9.36 -11.61 1.25
N PRO A 93 9.37 -11.91 2.57
CA PRO A 93 8.16 -12.34 3.29
C PRO A 93 7.25 -11.15 3.56
N VAL A 94 6.34 -10.84 2.64
CA VAL A 94 5.38 -9.74 2.77
C VAL A 94 4.30 -10.10 3.80
N GLN A 95 4.06 -9.22 4.78
CA GLN A 95 3.08 -9.41 5.85
C GLN A 95 1.83 -8.51 5.72
N ALA A 96 1.88 -7.51 4.84
CA ALA A 96 0.71 -6.71 4.49
C ALA A 96 0.88 -6.11 3.09
N ILE A 97 -0.22 -5.93 2.40
CA ILE A 97 -0.26 -5.25 1.10
C ILE A 97 -1.08 -3.97 1.25
N LYS A 98 -0.49 -2.84 0.90
CA LYS A 98 -1.20 -1.55 0.82
C LYS A 98 -1.39 -1.14 -0.62
N VAL A 99 -2.64 -0.86 -1.01
CA VAL A 99 -3.00 -0.38 -2.34
C VAL A 99 -3.48 1.07 -2.25
N GLY A 100 -2.76 1.98 -2.91
CA GLY A 100 -3.14 3.38 -3.06
C GLY A 100 -3.82 3.66 -4.39
N PHE A 101 -3.50 4.82 -5.01
CA PHE A 101 -3.94 5.11 -6.37
C PHE A 101 -3.04 4.39 -7.38
N VAL A 102 -3.65 3.57 -8.23
CA VAL A 102 -2.88 2.70 -9.14
C VAL A 102 -3.02 3.06 -10.63
N GLY A 103 -3.79 4.12 -10.93
CA GLY A 103 -3.76 4.80 -12.23
C GLY A 103 -4.70 4.25 -13.29
N SER A 104 -5.08 2.97 -13.25
CA SER A 104 -5.95 2.39 -14.27
C SER A 104 -6.77 1.20 -13.75
N PRO A 105 -7.88 0.83 -14.42
CA PRO A 105 -8.62 -0.40 -14.13
C PRO A 105 -7.79 -1.67 -14.38
N GLU A 106 -6.91 -1.65 -15.37
CA GLU A 106 -6.03 -2.76 -15.70
C GLU A 106 -5.05 -3.04 -14.54
N ASN A 107 -4.47 -1.99 -13.96
CA ASN A 107 -3.63 -2.11 -12.76
C ASN A 107 -4.41 -2.66 -11.57
N ILE A 108 -5.69 -2.27 -11.41
CA ILE A 108 -6.55 -2.85 -10.36
C ILE A 108 -6.73 -4.35 -10.58
N SER A 109 -7.00 -4.76 -11.83
CA SER A 109 -7.16 -6.17 -12.18
C SER A 109 -5.90 -6.98 -11.87
N ALA A 110 -4.74 -6.49 -12.31
CA ALA A 110 -3.46 -7.15 -12.07
C ALA A 110 -3.13 -7.27 -10.58
N ILE A 111 -3.40 -6.21 -9.80
CA ILE A 111 -3.19 -6.24 -8.34
C ILE A 111 -4.17 -7.18 -7.65
N ALA A 112 -5.42 -7.25 -8.11
CA ALA A 112 -6.41 -8.18 -7.58
C ALA A 112 -6.02 -9.65 -7.85
N GLU A 113 -5.44 -9.95 -9.00
CA GLU A 113 -4.87 -11.28 -9.29
C GLU A 113 -3.71 -11.61 -8.34
N ILE A 114 -2.79 -10.67 -8.14
CA ILE A 114 -1.67 -10.85 -7.19
C ILE A 114 -2.20 -11.09 -5.78
N THR A 115 -3.16 -10.29 -5.30
CA THR A 115 -3.70 -10.46 -3.94
C THR A 115 -4.48 -11.76 -3.78
N THR A 116 -5.02 -12.34 -4.84
CA THR A 116 -5.61 -13.67 -4.85
C THR A 116 -4.57 -14.78 -4.67
N ASP A 117 -3.40 -14.63 -5.27
CA ASP A 117 -2.28 -15.58 -5.12
C ASP A 117 -1.69 -15.54 -3.68
N TYR A 118 -1.92 -14.45 -2.94
CA TYR A 118 -1.43 -14.20 -1.57
C TYR A 118 -2.60 -13.92 -0.61
N ASP A 119 -3.63 -14.76 -0.61
CA ASP A 119 -4.90 -14.56 0.09
C ASP A 119 -4.80 -14.52 1.63
N GLU A 120 -3.73 -15.05 2.21
CA GLU A 120 -3.44 -14.96 3.64
C GLU A 120 -2.86 -13.58 4.06
N VAL A 121 -2.38 -12.77 3.09
CA VAL A 121 -1.77 -11.47 3.37
C VAL A 121 -2.85 -10.38 3.41
N PRO A 122 -3.03 -9.66 4.53
CA PRO A 122 -4.06 -8.64 4.63
C PRO A 122 -3.85 -7.49 3.65
N VAL A 123 -4.93 -7.10 2.97
CA VAL A 123 -4.95 -6.00 2.00
C VAL A 123 -5.56 -4.76 2.65
N ILE A 124 -4.81 -3.67 2.65
CA ILE A 124 -5.25 -2.34 3.07
C ILE A 124 -5.43 -1.48 1.82
N ALA A 125 -6.66 -1.22 1.42
CA ALA A 125 -6.96 -0.39 0.27
C ALA A 125 -7.29 1.04 0.67
N TYR A 126 -6.70 2.02 -0.01
CA TYR A 126 -7.00 3.43 0.16
C TYR A 126 -7.75 3.97 -1.04
N MET A 127 -8.95 4.48 -0.80
CA MET A 127 -9.74 5.19 -1.82
C MET A 127 -9.37 6.67 -1.82
N PRO A 128 -8.63 7.15 -2.82
CA PRO A 128 -8.26 8.55 -2.94
C PRO A 128 -9.45 9.43 -3.34
N ASN A 129 -9.28 10.74 -3.20
CA ASN A 129 -10.16 11.70 -3.87
C ASN A 129 -9.74 11.76 -5.35
N LEU A 130 -10.68 11.43 -6.25
CA LEU A 130 -10.46 11.38 -7.70
C LEU A 130 -11.00 12.62 -8.44
N SER A 131 -11.47 13.66 -7.74
CA SER A 131 -12.10 14.84 -8.35
C SER A 131 -11.20 15.66 -9.28
N TRP A 132 -9.92 15.39 -9.30
CA TRP A 132 -8.92 15.97 -10.20
C TRP A 132 -8.79 15.23 -11.54
N TRP A 133 -9.38 14.03 -11.63
CA TRP A 133 -9.25 13.13 -12.77
C TRP A 133 -10.44 13.26 -13.73
N GLN A 134 -10.42 12.61 -14.90
CA GLN A 134 -11.49 12.66 -15.89
C GLN A 134 -12.66 11.76 -15.47
N ASP A 135 -13.88 12.27 -15.61
CA ASP A 135 -15.09 11.58 -15.08
C ASP A 135 -15.28 10.16 -15.63
N ASP A 136 -15.06 9.97 -16.94
CA ASP A 136 -15.19 8.65 -17.59
C ASP A 136 -14.15 7.64 -17.09
N LEU A 137 -12.95 8.08 -16.74
CA LEU A 137 -11.91 7.23 -16.13
C LEU A 137 -12.23 6.92 -14.67
N ILE A 138 -12.84 7.87 -13.96
CA ILE A 138 -13.25 7.67 -12.56
C ILE A 138 -14.26 6.53 -12.46
N ASP A 139 -15.29 6.51 -13.29
CA ASP A 139 -16.33 5.49 -13.26
C ASP A 139 -15.74 4.09 -13.51
N GLN A 140 -14.90 3.93 -14.52
CA GLN A 140 -14.24 2.66 -14.84
C GLN A 140 -13.33 2.20 -13.71
N TYR A 141 -12.57 3.11 -13.12
CA TYR A 141 -11.68 2.84 -11.98
C TYR A 141 -12.47 2.39 -10.74
N LEU A 142 -13.56 3.09 -10.42
CA LEU A 142 -14.39 2.78 -9.27
C LEU A 142 -15.12 1.45 -9.43
N ASP A 143 -15.56 1.11 -10.63
CA ASP A 143 -16.20 -0.17 -10.92
C ASP A 143 -15.20 -1.32 -10.77
N ALA A 144 -14.01 -1.23 -11.38
CA ALA A 144 -12.96 -2.22 -11.20
C ALA A 144 -12.54 -2.37 -9.73
N PHE A 145 -12.39 -1.26 -9.01
CA PHE A 145 -12.06 -1.30 -7.59
C PHE A 145 -13.13 -2.01 -6.76
N ARG A 146 -14.41 -1.72 -7.04
CA ARG A 146 -15.55 -2.34 -6.33
C ARG A 146 -15.68 -3.82 -6.60
N GLU A 147 -15.49 -4.23 -7.86
CA GLU A 147 -15.73 -5.60 -8.30
C GLU A 147 -14.55 -6.52 -8.05
N LEU A 148 -13.31 -6.02 -8.17
CA LEU A 148 -12.13 -6.86 -8.15
C LEU A 148 -11.32 -6.73 -6.85
N LEU A 149 -11.05 -5.51 -6.39
CA LEU A 149 -10.15 -5.27 -5.26
C LEU A 149 -10.88 -5.25 -3.91
N LEU A 150 -12.05 -4.62 -3.84
CA LEU A 150 -12.81 -4.49 -2.60
C LEU A 150 -13.17 -5.83 -1.94
N PRO A 151 -13.55 -6.89 -2.67
CA PRO A 151 -13.85 -8.20 -2.08
C PRO A 151 -12.65 -8.84 -1.35
N GLN A 152 -11.42 -8.47 -1.71
CA GLN A 152 -10.18 -8.98 -1.12
C GLN A 152 -9.61 -8.03 -0.06
N THR A 153 -10.25 -6.87 0.16
CA THR A 153 -9.76 -5.83 1.06
C THR A 153 -10.11 -6.13 2.50
N SER A 154 -9.11 -6.27 3.35
CA SER A 154 -9.28 -6.45 4.80
C SER A 154 -9.63 -5.13 5.50
N VAL A 155 -9.03 -4.02 5.04
CA VAL A 155 -9.24 -2.67 5.60
C VAL A 155 -9.37 -1.65 4.48
N LEU A 156 -10.52 -0.98 4.41
CA LEU A 156 -10.75 0.12 3.49
C LEU A 156 -10.55 1.46 4.20
N VAL A 157 -9.67 2.29 3.67
CA VAL A 157 -9.34 3.62 4.19
C VAL A 157 -9.71 4.69 3.15
N GLY A 158 -10.21 5.80 3.58
CA GLY A 158 -10.50 6.93 2.70
C GLY A 158 -11.16 8.09 3.43
N ASN A 159 -11.39 9.18 2.69
CA ASN A 159 -12.15 10.30 3.20
C ASN A 159 -13.61 9.89 3.39
N HIS A 160 -14.20 10.23 4.54
CA HIS A 160 -15.56 9.89 4.89
C HIS A 160 -16.59 10.27 3.79
N SER A 161 -16.50 11.49 3.25
CA SER A 161 -17.43 11.96 2.22
C SER A 161 -17.26 11.23 0.88
N THR A 162 -16.05 10.80 0.54
CA THR A 162 -15.75 10.04 -0.67
C THR A 162 -16.28 8.61 -0.53
N LEU A 163 -15.95 7.93 0.57
CA LEU A 163 -16.40 6.57 0.83
C LEU A 163 -17.93 6.49 0.91
N TRP A 164 -18.56 7.46 1.55
CA TRP A 164 -20.01 7.48 1.65
C TRP A 164 -20.70 7.57 0.29
N ARG A 165 -20.33 8.56 -0.54
CA ARG A 165 -20.92 8.72 -1.87
C ARG A 165 -20.73 7.50 -2.75
N TRP A 166 -19.60 6.84 -2.60
CA TRP A 166 -19.24 5.68 -3.41
C TRP A 166 -19.91 4.39 -2.94
N LEU A 167 -19.89 4.10 -1.63
CA LEU A 167 -20.44 2.85 -1.09
C LEU A 167 -21.95 2.89 -0.90
N LEU A 168 -22.52 4.08 -0.69
CA LEU A 168 -23.93 4.28 -0.38
C LEU A 168 -24.54 5.38 -1.28
N PRO A 169 -24.47 5.27 -2.62
CA PRO A 169 -24.93 6.31 -3.53
C PRO A 169 -26.43 6.64 -3.37
N ASP A 170 -27.24 5.69 -2.94
CA ASP A 170 -28.69 5.84 -2.72
C ASP A 170 -29.06 6.33 -1.31
N TRP A 171 -28.08 6.60 -0.46
CA TRP A 171 -28.32 7.09 0.90
C TRP A 171 -28.88 8.51 0.90
N LYS A 172 -30.15 8.64 1.30
CA LYS A 172 -30.90 9.91 1.27
C LYS A 172 -31.01 10.61 2.63
N SER A 173 -30.30 10.14 3.66
CA SER A 173 -30.36 10.75 4.98
C SER A 173 -29.30 11.83 5.13
N ASP A 174 -29.65 12.97 5.73
CA ASP A 174 -28.73 14.04 6.13
C ASP A 174 -27.80 13.65 7.27
N ARG A 175 -27.97 12.44 7.83
CA ARG A 175 -27.14 11.94 8.91
C ARG A 175 -26.14 10.93 8.38
N SER A 176 -24.86 11.17 8.71
CA SER A 176 -23.80 10.20 8.50
C SER A 176 -24.17 8.84 9.08
N PRO A 177 -24.03 7.71 8.34
CA PRO A 177 -24.13 6.41 8.95
C PRO A 177 -23.09 6.33 10.08
N THR A 178 -23.54 6.20 11.30
CA THR A 178 -22.64 5.94 12.42
C THR A 178 -22.08 4.54 12.23
N ALA A 179 -20.76 4.42 12.12
CA ALA A 179 -20.09 3.14 12.22
C ALA A 179 -20.52 2.47 13.54
N ARG A 180 -21.07 1.28 13.45
CA ARG A 180 -21.34 0.41 14.60
C ARG A 180 -20.31 -0.66 14.69
#